data_8d1f478f4875481d7d869960eb4302aa
#
_entry.id   8d1f478f4875481d7d869960eb4302aa
#
_cell.length_a   1.000
_cell.length_b   1.000
_cell.length_c   1.000
_cell.angle_alpha   90.00
_cell.angle_beta   90.00
_cell.angle_gamma   90.00
#
_symmetry.space_group_name_H-M   'P 1'
#
loop_
_entity.id
_entity.type
_entity.pdbx_description
1 polymer ?
#
loop_
_entity_poly.entity_id
_entity_poly.type
_entity_poly.pdbx_seq_one_letter_code
_entity_poly.pdbx_strand_id
1 'polypeptide(L)'
;MRILRPFAVLTLTLLALPLPAAAQPADTKAVVAALTQQADAWDKAIVRKDRAAIVANMAEDFRSIDGAGTVETKPVFVDGLMDAKLTIDPYTVEDFDVRLFGDVALLSGRTRMTGRFEGKPFTSHYRYIDIYAKRNGRWQIVSVQITRLPAE
;
A
#
# COMPACT_ATOMS: atom_id res chain seq x y z
N MET A 1 42.99 -11.84 67.62
CA MET A 1 42.19 -12.64 66.69
C MET A 1 41.39 -11.66 65.82
N ARG A 2 41.87 -11.34 64.61
CA ARG A 2 41.26 -10.34 63.68
C ARG A 2 40.42 -11.07 62.66
N ILE A 3 39.10 -10.85 62.63
CA ILE A 3 38.17 -11.45 61.68
C ILE A 3 38.12 -10.56 60.45
N LEU A 4 38.69 -11.06 59.31
CA LEU A 4 38.49 -10.45 58.00
C LEU A 4 37.09 -10.77 57.49
N ARG A 5 36.31 -9.72 57.19
CA ARG A 5 35.03 -9.83 56.48
C ARG A 5 35.31 -9.74 54.95
N PRO A 6 34.77 -10.64 54.12
CA PRO A 6 34.92 -10.49 52.67
C PRO A 6 33.97 -9.41 52.16
N PHE A 7 34.52 -8.48 51.35
CA PHE A 7 33.71 -7.52 50.58
C PHE A 7 33.15 -8.25 49.34
N ALA A 8 31.84 -8.36 49.25
CA ALA A 8 31.18 -8.83 48.04
C ALA A 8 31.14 -7.68 47.01
N VAL A 9 31.85 -7.84 45.93
CA VAL A 9 31.79 -6.92 44.75
C VAL A 9 30.56 -7.30 43.92
N LEU A 10 29.54 -6.45 43.98
CA LEU A 10 28.32 -6.60 43.18
C LEU A 10 28.63 -6.04 41.77
N THR A 11 28.87 -6.92 40.80
CA THR A 11 29.03 -6.56 39.40
C THR A 11 27.65 -6.28 38.78
N LEU A 12 27.37 -4.99 38.55
CA LEU A 12 26.16 -4.55 37.83
C LEU A 12 26.33 -4.77 36.30
N THR A 13 25.74 -5.84 35.79
CA THR A 13 25.71 -6.09 34.34
C THR A 13 24.69 -5.19 33.69
N LEU A 14 25.14 -4.15 32.97
CA LEU A 14 24.28 -3.26 32.18
C LEU A 14 23.81 -4.04 30.94
N LEU A 15 22.53 -4.44 30.92
CA LEU A 15 21.89 -4.98 29.73
C LEU A 15 21.69 -3.82 28.73
N ALA A 16 22.48 -3.78 27.69
CA ALA A 16 22.27 -2.86 26.57
C ALA A 16 21.07 -3.35 25.74
N LEU A 17 19.93 -2.66 25.86
CA LEU A 17 18.79 -2.87 24.99
C LEU A 17 19.16 -2.37 23.56
N PRO A 18 18.92 -3.19 22.51
CA PRO A 18 19.13 -2.73 21.13
C PRO A 18 18.17 -1.60 20.82
N LEU A 19 18.70 -0.42 20.48
CA LEU A 19 17.92 0.68 19.93
C LEU A 19 17.38 0.27 18.55
N PRO A 20 16.11 0.58 18.23
CA PRO A 20 15.60 0.33 16.88
C PRO A 20 16.46 1.11 15.86
N ALA A 21 17.03 0.40 14.91
CA ALA A 21 17.81 1.01 13.84
C ALA A 21 16.87 1.90 13.00
N ALA A 22 17.13 3.20 13.00
CA ALA A 22 16.47 4.11 12.08
C ALA A 22 16.83 3.69 10.64
N ALA A 23 15.81 3.50 9.78
CA ALA A 23 16.02 3.12 8.39
C ALA A 23 16.97 4.11 7.69
N GLN A 24 17.99 3.61 7.01
CA GLN A 24 18.98 4.45 6.32
C GLN A 24 18.37 5.10 5.05
N PRO A 25 18.78 6.30 4.65
CA PRO A 25 18.20 6.99 3.48
C PRO A 25 18.27 6.20 2.16
N ALA A 26 19.30 5.33 2.01
CA ALA A 26 19.44 4.45 0.84
C ALA A 26 18.32 3.38 0.80
N ASP A 27 17.97 2.80 1.95
CA ASP A 27 16.90 1.80 2.06
C ASP A 27 15.53 2.41 1.75
N THR A 28 15.32 3.64 2.18
CA THR A 28 14.08 4.40 1.90
C THR A 28 13.88 4.60 0.40
N LYS A 29 14.90 5.01 -0.35
CA LYS A 29 14.82 5.20 -1.80
C LYS A 29 14.53 3.89 -2.53
N ALA A 30 15.17 2.81 -2.13
CA ALA A 30 14.92 1.50 -2.72
C ALA A 30 13.49 1.02 -2.48
N VAL A 31 12.95 1.22 -1.27
CA VAL A 31 11.56 0.88 -0.94
C VAL A 31 10.59 1.72 -1.75
N VAL A 32 10.80 3.03 -1.86
CA VAL A 32 9.95 3.91 -2.68
C VAL A 32 9.94 3.46 -4.13
N ALA A 33 11.11 3.17 -4.71
CA ALA A 33 11.21 2.68 -6.09
C ALA A 33 10.47 1.34 -6.29
N ALA A 34 10.62 0.40 -5.35
CA ALA A 34 9.93 -0.89 -5.39
C ALA A 34 8.40 -0.73 -5.32
N LEU A 35 7.89 0.12 -4.41
CA LEU A 35 6.47 0.39 -4.28
C LEU A 35 5.89 1.10 -5.51
N THR A 36 6.65 2.04 -6.10
CA THR A 36 6.25 2.70 -7.36
C THR A 36 6.09 1.67 -8.47
N GLN A 37 7.06 0.76 -8.61
CA GLN A 37 6.97 -0.31 -9.62
C GLN A 37 5.82 -1.28 -9.33
N GLN A 38 5.58 -1.61 -8.05
CA GLN A 38 4.50 -2.49 -7.64
C GLN A 38 3.13 -1.89 -7.95
N ALA A 39 2.93 -0.58 -7.68
CA ALA A 39 1.70 0.14 -8.00
C ALA A 39 1.46 0.20 -9.52
N ASP A 40 2.45 0.57 -10.31
CA ASP A 40 2.36 0.60 -11.79
C ASP A 40 2.02 -0.79 -12.36
N ALA A 41 2.62 -1.84 -11.83
CA ALA A 41 2.31 -3.22 -12.25
C ALA A 41 0.87 -3.61 -11.91
N TRP A 42 0.35 -3.16 -10.76
CA TRP A 42 -1.03 -3.39 -10.33
C TRP A 42 -2.04 -2.67 -11.21
N ASP A 43 -1.81 -1.40 -11.55
CA ASP A 43 -2.64 -0.63 -12.49
C ASP A 43 -2.70 -1.32 -13.87
N LYS A 44 -1.57 -1.77 -14.38
CA LYS A 44 -1.50 -2.54 -15.64
C LYS A 44 -2.23 -3.86 -15.55
N ALA A 45 -2.20 -4.54 -14.41
CA ALA A 45 -2.96 -5.77 -14.18
C ALA A 45 -4.47 -5.51 -14.17
N ILE A 46 -4.92 -4.40 -13.58
CA ILE A 46 -6.33 -3.96 -13.60
C ILE A 46 -6.81 -3.74 -15.04
N VAL A 47 -6.07 -2.99 -15.84
CA VAL A 47 -6.40 -2.75 -17.26
C VAL A 47 -6.52 -4.05 -18.05
N ARG A 48 -5.62 -5.02 -17.82
CA ARG A 48 -5.65 -6.33 -18.48
C ARG A 48 -6.62 -7.33 -17.88
N LYS A 49 -7.28 -6.98 -16.78
CA LYS A 49 -8.12 -7.91 -15.99
C LYS A 49 -7.37 -9.18 -15.56
N ASP A 50 -6.10 -9.02 -15.19
CA ASP A 50 -5.28 -10.11 -14.67
C ASP A 50 -5.62 -10.36 -13.20
N ARG A 51 -6.66 -11.18 -12.98
CA ARG A 51 -7.15 -11.49 -11.63
C ARG A 51 -6.03 -12.00 -10.71
N ALA A 52 -5.14 -12.83 -11.21
CA ALA A 52 -4.09 -13.43 -10.39
C ALA A 52 -3.11 -12.35 -9.89
N ALA A 53 -2.65 -11.49 -10.77
CA ALA A 53 -1.75 -10.39 -10.43
C ALA A 53 -2.45 -9.35 -9.50
N ILE A 54 -3.73 -9.03 -9.74
CA ILE A 54 -4.51 -8.13 -8.88
C ILE A 54 -4.57 -8.69 -7.46
N VAL A 55 -5.00 -9.95 -7.30
CA VAL A 55 -5.18 -10.60 -6.00
C VAL A 55 -3.85 -10.77 -5.26
N ALA A 56 -2.75 -11.07 -5.97
CA ALA A 56 -1.42 -11.24 -5.37
C ALA A 56 -0.88 -9.96 -4.71
N ASN A 57 -1.28 -8.79 -5.20
CA ASN A 57 -0.92 -7.49 -4.61
C ASN A 57 -1.73 -7.16 -3.36
N MET A 58 -2.90 -7.77 -3.17
CA MET A 58 -3.87 -7.42 -2.14
C MET A 58 -3.71 -8.27 -0.88
N ALA A 59 -3.84 -7.64 0.28
CA ALA A 59 -3.97 -8.34 1.55
C ALA A 59 -5.34 -9.06 1.67
N GLU A 60 -5.44 -10.07 2.52
CA GLU A 60 -6.71 -10.79 2.71
C GLU A 60 -7.79 -9.92 3.38
N ASP A 61 -7.38 -9.03 4.26
CA ASP A 61 -8.23 -8.07 4.97
C ASP A 61 -8.39 -6.73 4.23
N PHE A 62 -8.13 -6.72 2.92
CA PHE A 62 -8.28 -5.55 2.07
C PHE A 62 -9.71 -5.00 2.12
N ARG A 63 -9.81 -3.67 2.07
CA ARG A 63 -11.05 -2.95 1.82
C ARG A 63 -10.82 -1.74 0.92
N SER A 64 -11.83 -1.34 0.16
CA SER A 64 -11.85 -0.05 -0.52
C SER A 64 -12.96 0.85 -0.01
N ILE A 65 -12.81 2.14 -0.23
CA ILE A 65 -13.87 3.14 -0.14
C ILE A 65 -13.92 3.83 -1.49
N ASP A 66 -15.03 3.64 -2.21
CA ASP A 66 -15.21 4.23 -3.53
C ASP A 66 -15.53 5.73 -3.46
N GLY A 67 -15.60 6.39 -4.63
CA GLY A 67 -15.89 7.82 -4.71
C GLY A 67 -17.33 8.21 -4.30
N ALA A 68 -18.20 7.26 -3.95
CA ALA A 68 -19.53 7.48 -3.37
C ALA A 68 -19.54 7.23 -1.85
N GLY A 69 -18.44 6.75 -1.27
CA GLY A 69 -18.31 6.39 0.14
C GLY A 69 -18.70 4.95 0.44
N THR A 70 -18.95 4.11 -0.57
CA THR A 70 -19.27 2.69 -0.37
C THR A 70 -18.03 1.93 0.05
N VAL A 71 -18.16 1.11 1.10
CA VAL A 71 -17.08 0.23 1.57
C VAL A 71 -17.23 -1.13 0.88
N GLU A 72 -16.16 -1.59 0.24
CA GLU A 72 -16.12 -2.88 -0.45
C GLU A 72 -15.04 -3.78 0.15
N THR A 73 -15.33 -5.07 0.19
CA THR A 73 -14.35 -6.10 0.56
C THR A 73 -13.49 -6.51 -0.65
N LYS A 74 -12.37 -7.22 -0.40
CA LYS A 74 -11.51 -7.75 -1.46
C LYS A 74 -12.28 -8.52 -2.54
N PRO A 75 -13.17 -9.49 -2.21
CA PRO A 75 -13.95 -10.19 -3.24
C PRO A 75 -14.80 -9.26 -4.08
N VAL A 76 -15.55 -8.33 -3.45
CA VAL A 76 -16.44 -7.38 -4.16
C VAL A 76 -15.63 -6.49 -5.11
N PHE A 77 -14.52 -5.93 -4.64
CA PHE A 77 -13.62 -5.10 -5.45
C PHE A 77 -13.08 -5.87 -6.67
N VAL A 78 -12.55 -7.08 -6.44
CA VAL A 78 -11.96 -7.91 -7.51
C VAL A 78 -13.04 -8.35 -8.51
N ASP A 79 -14.20 -8.78 -8.04
CA ASP A 79 -15.30 -9.23 -8.91
C ASP A 79 -15.84 -8.06 -9.76
N GLY A 80 -15.91 -6.84 -9.20
CA GLY A 80 -16.26 -5.64 -9.95
C GLY A 80 -15.27 -5.34 -11.09
N LEU A 81 -13.96 -5.49 -10.84
CA LEU A 81 -12.94 -5.34 -11.90
C LEU A 81 -13.04 -6.45 -12.96
N MET A 82 -13.47 -7.65 -12.58
CA MET A 82 -13.60 -8.79 -13.50
C MET A 82 -14.92 -8.80 -14.28
N ASP A 83 -15.86 -7.89 -13.99
CA ASP A 83 -17.14 -7.84 -14.73
C ASP A 83 -16.87 -7.74 -16.23
N ALA A 84 -17.46 -8.68 -17.00
CA ALA A 84 -17.28 -8.75 -18.45
C ALA A 84 -17.79 -7.49 -19.18
N LYS A 85 -18.72 -6.75 -18.55
CA LYS A 85 -19.29 -5.51 -19.09
C LYS A 85 -18.38 -4.29 -18.91
N LEU A 86 -17.37 -4.37 -18.02
CA LEU A 86 -16.40 -3.31 -17.75
C LEU A 86 -15.19 -3.46 -18.68
N THR A 87 -14.79 -2.38 -19.33
CA THR A 87 -13.45 -2.24 -19.93
C THR A 87 -12.83 -0.95 -19.40
N ILE A 88 -11.54 -0.99 -19.12
CA ILE A 88 -10.76 0.17 -18.66
C ILE A 88 -9.66 0.39 -19.72
N ASP A 89 -9.58 1.60 -20.24
CA ASP A 89 -8.51 1.99 -21.15
C ASP A 89 -7.20 2.19 -20.37
N PRO A 90 -6.04 2.01 -21.01
CA PRO A 90 -4.76 2.37 -20.38
C PRO A 90 -4.78 3.83 -19.90
N TYR A 91 -4.32 4.08 -18.69
CA TYR A 91 -4.28 5.41 -18.08
C TYR A 91 -2.92 5.70 -17.47
N THR A 92 -2.67 6.95 -17.16
CA THR A 92 -1.49 7.43 -16.44
C THR A 92 -1.88 8.01 -15.10
N VAL A 93 -0.98 7.92 -14.15
CA VAL A 93 -1.13 8.56 -12.84
C VAL A 93 -0.31 9.85 -12.82
N GLU A 94 -0.96 10.93 -12.42
CA GLU A 94 -0.35 12.24 -12.23
C GLU A 94 -0.17 12.52 -10.73
N ASP A 95 0.77 13.40 -10.37
CA ASP A 95 1.08 13.79 -8.99
C ASP A 95 1.34 12.57 -8.07
N PHE A 96 1.98 11.52 -8.60
CA PHE A 96 2.26 10.32 -7.83
C PHE A 96 3.27 10.59 -6.72
N ASP A 97 2.92 10.21 -5.49
CA ASP A 97 3.75 10.39 -4.30
C ASP A 97 3.73 9.12 -3.42
N VAL A 98 4.87 8.79 -2.83
CA VAL A 98 5.01 7.67 -1.90
C VAL A 98 5.56 8.18 -0.57
N ARG A 99 4.82 7.97 0.51
CA ARG A 99 5.20 8.31 1.87
C ARG A 99 5.32 7.07 2.74
N LEU A 100 6.46 6.91 3.40
CA LEU A 100 6.76 5.76 4.27
C LEU A 100 6.61 6.13 5.75
N PHE A 101 5.95 5.24 6.50
CA PHE A 101 5.76 5.33 7.94
C PHE A 101 6.06 3.95 8.58
N GLY A 102 7.34 3.61 8.68
CA GLY A 102 7.76 2.28 9.11
C GLY A 102 7.29 1.20 8.14
N ASP A 103 6.46 0.27 8.61
CA ASP A 103 5.87 -0.81 7.82
C ASP A 103 4.54 -0.42 7.13
N VAL A 104 4.24 0.87 7.04
CA VAL A 104 3.08 1.41 6.30
C VAL A 104 3.57 2.39 5.25
N ALA A 105 2.98 2.32 4.06
CA ALA A 105 3.21 3.28 2.99
C ALA A 105 1.87 3.84 2.49
N LEU A 106 1.84 5.15 2.25
CA LEU A 106 0.75 5.84 1.56
C LEU A 106 1.23 6.15 0.16
N LEU A 107 0.54 5.63 -0.85
CA LEU A 107 0.75 5.92 -2.25
C LEU A 107 -0.44 6.73 -2.73
N SER A 108 -0.21 7.90 -3.28
CA SER A 108 -1.30 8.76 -3.76
C SER A 108 -1.03 9.27 -5.15
N GLY A 109 -2.09 9.55 -5.87
CA GLY A 109 -2.03 10.14 -7.19
C GLY A 109 -3.41 10.62 -7.62
N ARG A 110 -3.47 11.17 -8.82
CA ARG A 110 -4.73 11.45 -9.49
C ARG A 110 -4.71 10.83 -10.89
N THR A 111 -5.87 10.47 -11.38
CA THR A 111 -6.00 9.93 -12.72
C THR A 111 -7.35 10.30 -13.33
N ARG A 112 -7.35 10.35 -14.65
CA ARG A 112 -8.56 10.41 -15.47
C ARG A 112 -8.69 9.04 -16.17
N MET A 113 -9.44 8.17 -15.54
CA MET A 113 -9.71 6.84 -16.08
C MET A 113 -10.85 6.91 -17.08
N THR A 114 -10.69 6.31 -18.24
CA THR A 114 -11.74 6.11 -19.25
C THR A 114 -11.99 4.65 -19.49
N GLY A 115 -13.11 4.35 -20.11
CA GLY A 115 -13.47 2.97 -20.45
C GLY A 115 -14.93 2.86 -20.88
N ARG A 116 -15.45 1.64 -20.80
CA ARG A 116 -16.87 1.35 -21.08
C ARG A 116 -17.46 0.47 -19.99
N PHE A 117 -18.71 0.75 -19.65
CA PHE A 117 -19.54 -0.14 -18.83
C PHE A 117 -20.85 -0.39 -19.53
N GLU A 118 -21.20 -1.66 -19.77
CA GLU A 118 -22.39 -2.06 -20.56
C GLU A 118 -22.39 -1.40 -21.97
N GLY A 119 -21.21 -1.27 -22.57
CA GLY A 119 -21.04 -0.63 -23.89
C GLY A 119 -21.08 0.90 -23.87
N LYS A 120 -21.47 1.53 -22.76
CA LYS A 120 -21.51 3.00 -22.61
C LYS A 120 -20.17 3.52 -22.16
N PRO A 121 -19.63 4.57 -22.81
CA PRO A 121 -18.37 5.18 -22.38
C PRO A 121 -18.54 5.86 -21.03
N PHE A 122 -17.48 5.82 -20.22
CA PHE A 122 -17.39 6.60 -18.98
C PHE A 122 -16.05 7.32 -18.87
N THR A 123 -16.02 8.38 -18.09
CA THR A 123 -14.82 9.05 -17.60
C THR A 123 -14.95 9.20 -16.09
N SER A 124 -13.93 8.79 -15.37
CA SER A 124 -13.83 8.98 -13.91
C SER A 124 -12.56 9.75 -13.59
N HIS A 125 -12.71 10.96 -13.08
CA HIS A 125 -11.61 11.80 -12.62
C HIS A 125 -11.56 11.76 -11.11
N TYR A 126 -10.44 11.31 -10.54
CA TYR A 126 -10.34 11.11 -9.10
C TYR A 126 -8.90 11.22 -8.60
N ARG A 127 -8.79 11.54 -7.31
CA ARG A 127 -7.58 11.35 -6.50
C ARG A 127 -7.78 10.13 -5.64
N TYR A 128 -6.71 9.40 -5.41
CA TYR A 128 -6.74 8.20 -4.56
C TYR A 128 -5.63 8.21 -3.52
N ILE A 129 -5.83 7.39 -2.48
CA ILE A 129 -4.79 6.97 -1.55
C ILE A 129 -4.87 5.45 -1.45
N ASP A 130 -3.76 4.82 -1.80
CA ASP A 130 -3.51 3.40 -1.58
C ASP A 130 -2.66 3.24 -0.33
N ILE A 131 -3.13 2.42 0.60
CA ILE A 131 -2.41 2.12 1.82
C ILE A 131 -1.80 0.73 1.68
N TYR A 132 -0.47 0.68 1.74
CA TYR A 132 0.29 -0.56 1.77
C TYR A 132 0.79 -0.84 3.18
N ALA A 133 0.75 -2.10 3.60
CA ALA A 133 1.36 -2.57 4.83
C ALA A 133 2.39 -3.66 4.51
N LYS A 134 3.54 -3.61 5.20
CA LYS A 134 4.56 -4.65 5.10
C LYS A 134 4.29 -5.69 6.17
N ARG A 135 3.93 -6.90 5.73
CA ARG A 135 3.64 -8.05 6.59
C ARG A 135 4.49 -9.24 6.14
N ASN A 136 5.20 -9.86 7.06
CA ASN A 136 6.10 -10.99 6.76
C ASN A 136 7.10 -10.68 5.63
N GLY A 137 7.66 -9.46 5.64
CA GLY A 137 8.64 -8.99 4.65
C GLY A 137 8.05 -8.57 3.29
N ARG A 138 6.72 -8.67 3.09
CA ARG A 138 6.04 -8.34 1.81
C ARG A 138 5.14 -7.12 1.97
N TRP A 139 5.21 -6.21 1.00
CA TRP A 139 4.27 -5.12 0.87
C TRP A 139 2.99 -5.61 0.19
N GLN A 140 1.85 -5.34 0.79
CA GLN A 140 0.52 -5.66 0.24
C GLN A 140 -0.40 -4.47 0.43
N ILE A 141 -1.24 -4.19 -0.56
CA ILE A 141 -2.25 -3.16 -0.43
C ILE A 141 -3.35 -3.63 0.53
N VAL A 142 -3.63 -2.83 1.54
CA VAL A 142 -4.63 -3.11 2.59
C VAL A 142 -5.87 -2.23 2.44
N SER A 143 -5.73 -1.09 1.76
CA SER A 143 -6.89 -0.20 1.52
C SER A 143 -6.68 0.68 0.30
N VAL A 144 -7.77 0.99 -0.39
CA VAL A 144 -7.89 2.03 -1.42
C VAL A 144 -8.96 3.01 -0.98
N GLN A 145 -8.70 4.30 -1.10
CA GLN A 145 -9.70 5.34 -0.92
C GLN A 145 -9.71 6.26 -2.13
N ILE A 146 -10.90 6.51 -2.67
CA ILE A 146 -11.10 7.32 -3.86
C ILE A 146 -11.89 8.59 -3.50
N THR A 147 -11.40 9.71 -3.96
CA THR A 147 -12.09 11.00 -3.90
C THR A 147 -12.36 11.48 -5.32
N ARG A 148 -13.62 11.61 -5.71
CA ARG A 148 -13.98 12.18 -7.01
C ARG A 148 -13.54 13.62 -7.10
N LEU A 149 -12.97 13.98 -8.24
CA LEU A 149 -12.64 15.36 -8.59
C LEU A 149 -13.72 15.94 -9.49
N PRO A 150 -13.93 17.25 -9.47
CA PRO A 150 -14.84 17.90 -10.39
C PRO A 150 -14.49 17.58 -11.86
N ALA A 151 -15.50 17.55 -12.72
CA ALA A 151 -15.27 17.57 -14.16
C ALA A 151 -14.63 18.92 -14.54
N GLU A 152 -13.50 18.85 -15.21
CA GLU A 152 -12.86 20.03 -15.83
C GLU A 152 -13.54 20.35 -17.16
#